data_3494d1ec495787766232e5dd686a0d85
#
_entry.id   3494d1ec495787766232e5dd686a0d85
#
_cell.length_a   1.000
_cell.length_b   1.000
_cell.length_c   1.000
_cell.angle_alpha   90.00
_cell.angle_beta   90.00
_cell.angle_gamma   90.00
#
_symmetry.space_group_name_H-M   'P 1'
#
loop_
_entity.id
_entity.type
_entity.pdbx_description
1 polymer ?
#
loop_
_entity_poly.entity_id
_entity_poly.type
_entity_poly.pdbx_seq_one_letter_code
_entity_poly.pdbx_strand_id
1 'polypeptide(L)'
;MLGASMTTDPRTLVLFGYDWDASAFERLKQDWRADHAGFDLFSFPSCLRLATFDLRRFVDELAVRAWRRGWQAVVSHHEQFGALGAALLAERMGWPGTPVAAVLACQHKLYARHVLQRVAPEANLPFQPLDARYGDPIPGGVPYPSFAKPVKAAFSVLARRVANHQQLTALTRFGPLEKWIIHRLVEPFDAIARERLGQVPSAHGMLLEEPVDAPQYNLDGYAFNGEVRAIGVADAVMYPGTGAFQRFECPSRLADRVRQRALDVATRFLKAVGYDHGFFNMEFFYDAATDALKVIEFNPRLASQLADLYRRVDGIDAHAGSLALAHGEDPRRAMRCRPSAGAAASFVFRSFDCSTVPAAPTRSRLRTFFARFPDAWLQAMPKQGRGLARDFKWLGSHRYGVMHLGGDDPFDLHDRYRRACLLLGWPVAESRDSHVHSPTVPVARRMPNIEGVPG
;
A
#
# COMPACT_ATOMS: atom_id res chain seq x y z
N MET A 1 44.00 3.37 26.80
CA MET A 1 43.08 2.56 25.99
C MET A 1 42.10 3.49 25.33
N LEU A 2 42.37 3.86 24.09
CA LEU A 2 41.51 4.71 23.30
C LEU A 2 40.40 3.82 22.68
N GLY A 3 39.19 3.94 23.20
CA GLY A 3 37.99 3.33 22.59
C GLY A 3 37.71 3.98 21.24
N ALA A 4 38.09 3.31 20.17
CA ALA A 4 37.62 3.66 18.84
C ALA A 4 36.10 3.44 18.80
N SER A 5 35.33 4.52 18.81
CA SER A 5 33.94 4.51 18.39
C SER A 5 33.93 4.15 16.90
N MET A 6 33.77 2.86 16.60
CA MET A 6 33.38 2.44 15.27
C MET A 6 31.95 2.88 15.10
N THR A 7 31.73 4.06 14.52
CA THR A 7 30.47 4.42 13.93
C THR A 7 30.28 3.54 12.68
N THR A 8 29.83 2.30 12.90
CA THR A 8 29.36 1.48 11.78
C THR A 8 28.06 2.08 11.31
N ASP A 9 28.08 2.72 10.13
CA ASP A 9 26.84 3.15 9.46
C ASP A 9 25.86 1.98 9.44
N PRO A 10 24.64 2.14 9.97
CA PRO A 10 23.68 1.05 10.06
C PRO A 10 23.32 0.54 8.66
N ARG A 11 23.52 -0.75 8.42
CA ARG A 11 23.23 -1.40 7.14
C ARG A 11 21.88 -2.12 7.20
N THR A 12 20.96 -1.66 6.38
CA THR A 12 19.61 -2.22 6.27
C THR A 12 19.47 -2.98 4.95
N LEU A 13 18.85 -4.15 4.99
CA LEU A 13 18.41 -4.87 3.81
C LEU A 13 16.98 -4.47 3.45
N VAL A 14 16.74 -4.01 2.22
CA VAL A 14 15.42 -3.71 1.66
C VAL A 14 14.98 -4.85 0.77
N LEU A 15 13.80 -5.44 1.06
CA LEU A 15 13.24 -6.53 0.26
C LEU A 15 12.16 -6.03 -0.70
N PHE A 16 12.26 -6.36 -1.99
CA PHE A 16 11.25 -6.10 -3.01
C PHE A 16 10.79 -4.63 -3.07
N GLY A 17 11.73 -3.67 -3.15
CA GLY A 17 11.42 -2.23 -3.21
C GLY A 17 10.69 -1.80 -4.48
N TYR A 18 9.99 -0.67 -4.41
CA TYR A 18 9.40 0.03 -5.54
C TYR A 18 10.31 1.16 -6.03
N ASP A 19 10.07 1.68 -7.24
CA ASP A 19 10.90 2.76 -7.80
C ASP A 19 10.83 4.06 -6.97
N TRP A 20 9.68 4.36 -6.36
CA TRP A 20 9.57 5.51 -5.43
C TRP A 20 10.34 5.26 -4.13
N ASP A 21 10.46 4.02 -3.65
CA ASP A 21 11.32 3.67 -2.52
C ASP A 21 12.80 3.90 -2.86
N ALA A 22 13.22 3.50 -4.07
CA ALA A 22 14.59 3.71 -4.52
C ALA A 22 14.97 5.20 -4.49
N SER A 23 14.06 6.09 -4.93
CA SER A 23 14.26 7.54 -4.86
C SER A 23 14.34 8.05 -3.42
N ALA A 24 13.56 7.48 -2.51
CA ALA A 24 13.60 7.85 -1.08
C ALA A 24 14.90 7.38 -0.41
N PHE A 25 15.34 6.14 -0.66
CA PHE A 25 16.58 5.61 -0.10
C PHE A 25 17.82 6.31 -0.66
N GLU A 26 17.80 6.72 -1.94
CA GLU A 26 18.88 7.54 -2.51
C GLU A 26 19.02 8.89 -1.79
N ARG A 27 17.91 9.52 -1.40
CA ARG A 27 17.91 10.75 -0.60
C ARG A 27 18.48 10.52 0.81
N LEU A 28 18.21 9.36 1.39
CA LEU A 28 18.62 9.00 2.76
C LEU A 28 20.00 8.34 2.85
N LYS A 29 20.70 8.14 1.73
CA LYS A 29 21.98 7.38 1.67
C LYS A 29 23.13 7.92 2.48
N GLN A 30 23.09 9.19 2.89
CA GLN A 30 24.12 9.80 3.74
C GLN A 30 23.99 9.34 5.19
N ASP A 31 22.75 9.09 5.64
CA ASP A 31 22.43 8.71 7.02
C ASP A 31 22.22 7.20 7.16
N TRP A 32 21.80 6.53 6.08
CA TRP A 32 21.41 5.12 6.07
C TRP A 32 21.96 4.38 4.86
N ARG A 33 22.58 3.21 5.09
CA ARG A 33 23.01 2.34 4.00
C ARG A 33 21.98 1.25 3.75
N ALA A 34 21.38 1.23 2.55
CA ALA A 34 20.40 0.25 2.13
C ALA A 34 20.95 -0.64 1.01
N ASP A 35 21.02 -1.94 1.26
CA ASP A 35 21.22 -2.96 0.23
C ASP A 35 19.85 -3.51 -0.20
N HIS A 36 19.72 -3.94 -1.46
CA HIS A 36 18.45 -4.42 -2.00
C HIS A 36 18.51 -5.91 -2.37
N ALA A 37 17.42 -6.64 -2.09
CA ALA A 37 17.21 -8.02 -2.55
C ALA A 37 15.76 -8.23 -2.97
N GLY A 38 15.55 -9.15 -3.92
CA GLY A 38 14.24 -9.46 -4.48
C GLY A 38 14.25 -9.37 -6.01
N PHE A 39 13.06 -9.35 -6.59
CA PHE A 39 12.85 -9.24 -8.02
C PHE A 39 11.47 -8.64 -8.30
N ASP A 40 11.29 -8.04 -9.48
CA ASP A 40 9.98 -7.54 -9.89
C ASP A 40 9.04 -8.71 -10.20
N LEU A 41 8.00 -8.88 -9.39
CA LEU A 41 7.02 -9.97 -9.49
C LEU A 41 6.12 -9.87 -10.73
N PHE A 42 6.03 -8.70 -11.35
CA PHE A 42 5.07 -8.40 -12.41
C PHE A 42 5.70 -8.34 -13.82
N SER A 43 7.04 -8.42 -13.93
CA SER A 43 7.73 -8.51 -15.20
C SER A 43 7.72 -9.94 -15.78
N PHE A 44 7.83 -10.07 -17.09
CA PHE A 44 7.84 -11.38 -17.75
C PHE A 44 9.01 -12.30 -17.32
N PRO A 45 10.26 -11.81 -17.19
CA PRO A 45 11.35 -12.64 -16.69
C PRO A 45 11.11 -13.19 -15.28
N SER A 46 10.30 -12.51 -14.49
CA SER A 46 9.98 -12.90 -13.11
C SER A 46 9.00 -14.07 -13.02
N CYS A 47 8.20 -14.34 -14.06
CA CYS A 47 7.36 -15.55 -14.09
C CYS A 47 8.21 -16.82 -14.04
N LEU A 48 9.41 -16.83 -14.65
CA LEU A 48 10.34 -17.95 -14.57
C LEU A 48 10.95 -18.10 -13.16
N ARG A 49 11.27 -16.95 -12.51
CA ARG A 49 11.75 -16.96 -11.12
C ARG A 49 10.66 -17.39 -10.16
N LEU A 50 9.41 -17.00 -10.40
CA LEU A 50 8.28 -17.41 -9.59
C LEU A 50 8.07 -18.93 -9.61
N ALA A 51 8.42 -19.61 -10.72
CA ALA A 51 8.32 -21.08 -10.84
C ALA A 51 9.12 -21.82 -9.78
N THR A 52 10.30 -21.33 -9.46
CA THR A 52 11.24 -21.94 -8.51
C THR A 52 11.36 -21.16 -7.20
N PHE A 53 10.60 -20.08 -7.03
CA PHE A 53 10.69 -19.24 -5.85
C PHE A 53 10.06 -19.93 -4.64
N ASP A 54 10.86 -20.04 -3.58
CA ASP A 54 10.44 -20.48 -2.25
C ASP A 54 10.82 -19.38 -1.25
N LEU A 55 9.83 -18.83 -0.53
CA LEU A 55 10.03 -17.71 0.37
C LEU A 55 10.92 -18.10 1.56
N ARG A 56 10.78 -19.31 2.11
CA ARG A 56 11.61 -19.79 3.24
C ARG A 56 13.06 -19.93 2.84
N ARG A 57 13.30 -20.62 1.72
CA ARG A 57 14.65 -20.76 1.17
C ARG A 57 15.28 -19.41 0.85
N PHE A 58 14.53 -18.47 0.29
CA PHE A 58 14.98 -17.10 0.03
C PHE A 58 15.42 -16.40 1.33
N VAL A 59 14.62 -16.51 2.40
CA VAL A 59 14.96 -15.97 3.72
C VAL A 59 16.21 -16.65 4.30
N ASP A 60 16.34 -17.96 4.18
CA ASP A 60 17.52 -18.71 4.65
C ASP A 60 18.80 -18.29 3.91
N GLU A 61 18.73 -18.13 2.59
CA GLU A 61 19.85 -17.63 1.80
C GLU A 61 20.26 -16.19 2.18
N LEU A 62 19.27 -15.33 2.49
CA LEU A 62 19.53 -13.98 2.98
C LEU A 62 20.13 -13.98 4.39
N ALA A 63 19.69 -14.84 5.28
CA ALA A 63 20.24 -14.97 6.63
C ALA A 63 21.74 -15.35 6.60
N VAL A 64 22.11 -16.30 5.72
CA VAL A 64 23.53 -16.64 5.51
C VAL A 64 24.33 -15.47 4.95
N ARG A 65 23.74 -14.69 4.05
CA ARG A 65 24.41 -13.50 3.45
C ARG A 65 24.52 -12.35 4.43
N ALA A 66 23.60 -12.22 5.40
CA ALA A 66 23.56 -11.13 6.35
C ALA A 66 24.87 -11.00 7.12
N TRP A 67 25.44 -12.11 7.61
CA TRP A 67 26.73 -12.14 8.31
C TRP A 67 27.89 -11.61 7.45
N ARG A 68 27.90 -11.96 6.17
CA ARG A 68 28.96 -11.55 5.23
C ARG A 68 28.84 -10.09 4.82
N ARG A 69 27.63 -9.56 4.78
CA ARG A 69 27.32 -8.20 4.33
C ARG A 69 27.27 -7.20 5.48
N GLY A 70 27.19 -7.68 6.71
CA GLY A 70 27.06 -6.84 7.89
C GLY A 70 25.70 -6.14 7.97
N TRP A 71 24.62 -6.79 7.46
CA TRP A 71 23.27 -6.29 7.66
C TRP A 71 22.86 -6.45 9.11
N GLN A 72 22.16 -5.43 9.65
CA GLN A 72 21.71 -5.36 11.03
C GLN A 72 20.20 -5.24 11.15
N ALA A 73 19.53 -4.97 10.05
CA ALA A 73 18.07 -4.78 9.99
C ALA A 73 17.53 -5.16 8.61
N VAL A 74 16.23 -5.37 8.55
CA VAL A 74 15.50 -5.63 7.29
C VAL A 74 14.19 -4.86 7.26
N VAL A 75 13.84 -4.32 6.10
CA VAL A 75 12.57 -3.63 5.86
C VAL A 75 12.01 -4.02 4.50
N SER A 76 10.69 -3.97 4.38
CA SER A 76 10.01 -4.04 3.09
C SER A 76 8.72 -3.25 3.10
N HIS A 77 8.51 -2.51 2.03
CA HIS A 77 7.25 -1.82 1.76
C HIS A 77 6.39 -2.58 0.74
N HIS A 78 6.81 -3.77 0.32
CA HIS A 78 6.16 -4.57 -0.70
C HIS A 78 5.19 -5.59 -0.09
N GLU A 79 3.91 -5.54 -0.51
CA GLU A 79 2.81 -6.30 0.07
C GLU A 79 2.90 -7.82 -0.17
N GLN A 80 3.32 -8.27 -1.36
CA GLN A 80 3.14 -9.67 -1.75
C GLN A 80 4.04 -10.64 -0.97
N PHE A 81 5.35 -10.51 -1.08
CA PHE A 81 6.33 -11.35 -0.37
C PHE A 81 7.21 -10.55 0.58
N GLY A 82 7.31 -9.25 0.36
CA GLY A 82 8.30 -8.42 1.03
C GLY A 82 8.04 -8.27 2.53
N ALA A 83 6.84 -7.84 2.92
CA ALA A 83 6.50 -7.65 4.34
C ALA A 83 6.63 -8.96 5.14
N LEU A 84 6.10 -10.08 4.60
CA LEU A 84 6.24 -11.39 5.24
C LEU A 84 7.69 -11.88 5.25
N GLY A 85 8.43 -11.69 4.14
CA GLY A 85 9.84 -12.05 4.06
C GLY A 85 10.72 -11.26 5.03
N ALA A 86 10.43 -9.96 5.20
CA ALA A 86 11.13 -9.12 6.17
C ALA A 86 10.86 -9.57 7.62
N ALA A 87 9.59 -9.87 7.95
CA ALA A 87 9.23 -10.39 9.27
C ALA A 87 9.92 -11.75 9.58
N LEU A 88 9.92 -12.68 8.61
CA LEU A 88 10.59 -13.97 8.75
C LEU A 88 12.11 -13.83 8.93
N LEU A 89 12.74 -12.93 8.17
CA LEU A 89 14.18 -12.70 8.28
C LEU A 89 14.53 -12.02 9.60
N ALA A 90 13.75 -11.02 10.03
CA ALA A 90 13.94 -10.36 11.31
C ALA A 90 13.82 -11.36 12.48
N GLU A 91 12.79 -12.21 12.49
CA GLU A 91 12.61 -13.27 13.49
C GLU A 91 13.80 -14.23 13.51
N ARG A 92 14.26 -14.70 12.34
CA ARG A 92 15.39 -15.63 12.21
C ARG A 92 16.70 -15.05 12.69
N MET A 93 16.92 -13.75 12.49
CA MET A 93 18.16 -13.05 12.85
C MET A 93 18.12 -12.47 14.27
N GLY A 94 16.97 -12.48 14.95
CA GLY A 94 16.77 -11.82 16.23
C GLY A 94 16.81 -10.29 16.12
N TRP A 95 16.47 -9.74 14.94
CA TRP A 95 16.39 -8.29 14.71
C TRP A 95 15.01 -7.74 15.10
N PRO A 96 14.92 -6.45 15.43
CA PRO A 96 13.63 -5.79 15.56
C PRO A 96 12.79 -5.94 14.29
N GLY A 97 11.47 -6.12 14.45
CA GLY A 97 10.56 -6.24 13.31
C GLY A 97 9.16 -6.67 13.75
N THR A 98 8.23 -6.55 12.83
CA THR A 98 6.84 -6.95 13.06
C THR A 98 6.74 -8.45 13.24
N PRO A 99 6.02 -8.96 14.27
CA PRO A 99 5.82 -10.41 14.46
C PRO A 99 5.18 -11.07 13.23
N VAL A 100 5.71 -12.23 12.82
CA VAL A 100 5.25 -12.97 11.63
C VAL A 100 3.74 -13.23 11.67
N ALA A 101 3.21 -13.68 12.82
CA ALA A 101 1.78 -13.93 13.00
C ALA A 101 0.93 -12.66 12.79
N ALA A 102 1.40 -11.49 13.21
CA ALA A 102 0.70 -10.23 13.03
C ALA A 102 0.67 -9.81 11.55
N VAL A 103 1.77 -9.98 10.82
CA VAL A 103 1.82 -9.73 9.37
C VAL A 103 0.82 -10.64 8.64
N LEU A 104 0.80 -11.92 8.97
CA LEU A 104 -0.13 -12.88 8.38
C LEU A 104 -1.59 -12.53 8.69
N ALA A 105 -1.89 -12.15 9.94
CA ALA A 105 -3.23 -11.77 10.38
C ALA A 105 -3.77 -10.55 9.62
N CYS A 106 -2.93 -9.56 9.35
CA CYS A 106 -3.29 -8.40 8.54
C CYS A 106 -3.55 -8.80 7.07
N GLN A 107 -2.67 -9.61 6.49
CA GLN A 107 -2.70 -9.94 5.06
C GLN A 107 -3.75 -11.01 4.69
N HIS A 108 -4.21 -11.81 5.65
CA HIS A 108 -5.22 -12.83 5.43
C HIS A 108 -6.63 -12.22 5.60
N LYS A 109 -7.20 -11.70 4.52
CA LYS A 109 -8.41 -10.86 4.56
C LYS A 109 -9.58 -11.49 5.32
N LEU A 110 -9.82 -12.79 5.17
CA LEU A 110 -10.88 -13.50 5.91
C LEU A 110 -10.57 -13.59 7.41
N TYR A 111 -9.32 -13.85 7.79
CA TYR A 111 -8.91 -13.85 9.19
C TYR A 111 -9.04 -12.45 9.81
N ALA A 112 -8.61 -11.42 9.08
CA ALA A 112 -8.76 -10.02 9.51
C ALA A 112 -10.24 -9.66 9.76
N ARG A 113 -11.18 -10.12 8.92
CA ARG A 113 -12.63 -9.93 9.14
C ARG A 113 -13.11 -10.58 10.45
N HIS A 114 -12.65 -11.78 10.75
CA HIS A 114 -12.98 -12.44 12.02
C HIS A 114 -12.39 -11.72 13.23
N VAL A 115 -11.18 -11.16 13.13
CA VAL A 115 -10.60 -10.33 14.19
C VAL A 115 -11.42 -9.04 14.35
N LEU A 116 -11.70 -8.30 13.26
CA LEU A 116 -12.53 -7.09 13.30
C LEU A 116 -13.89 -7.34 13.93
N GLN A 117 -14.53 -8.48 13.63
CA GLN A 117 -15.83 -8.84 14.20
C GLN A 117 -15.80 -8.92 15.73
N ARG A 118 -14.64 -9.29 16.31
CA ARG A 118 -14.49 -9.39 17.77
C ARG A 118 -14.14 -8.05 18.41
N VAL A 119 -13.31 -7.22 17.76
CA VAL A 119 -12.71 -6.05 18.42
C VAL A 119 -13.26 -4.71 17.94
N ALA A 120 -13.87 -4.66 16.77
CA ALA A 120 -14.45 -3.46 16.17
C ALA A 120 -15.61 -3.83 15.22
N PRO A 121 -16.68 -4.52 15.70
CA PRO A 121 -17.79 -4.99 14.86
C PRO A 121 -18.49 -3.85 14.13
N GLU A 122 -18.55 -2.65 14.71
CA GLU A 122 -19.15 -1.46 14.11
C GLU A 122 -18.39 -1.01 12.85
N ALA A 123 -17.09 -1.28 12.77
CA ALA A 123 -16.24 -0.95 11.63
C ALA A 123 -16.04 -2.11 10.65
N ASN A 124 -16.58 -3.30 10.96
CA ASN A 124 -16.51 -4.45 10.06
C ASN A 124 -17.59 -4.38 8.99
N LEU A 125 -17.33 -4.98 7.83
CA LEU A 125 -18.33 -5.23 6.79
C LEU A 125 -18.98 -6.59 7.02
N PRO A 126 -20.28 -6.78 6.70
CA PRO A 126 -20.86 -8.09 6.51
C PRO A 126 -20.04 -8.87 5.48
N PHE A 127 -19.68 -10.10 5.80
CA PHE A 127 -18.81 -10.91 4.97
C PHE A 127 -19.15 -12.39 5.06
N GLN A 128 -18.78 -13.13 4.01
CA GLN A 128 -18.80 -14.59 4.01
C GLN A 128 -17.68 -15.17 3.16
N PRO A 129 -17.09 -16.32 3.53
CA PRO A 129 -16.18 -17.03 2.65
C PRO A 129 -16.94 -17.51 1.42
N LEU A 130 -16.29 -17.46 0.26
CA LEU A 130 -16.76 -18.16 -0.94
C LEU A 130 -16.04 -19.50 -0.98
N ASP A 131 -16.79 -20.57 -0.75
CA ASP A 131 -16.28 -21.95 -0.79
C ASP A 131 -16.16 -22.43 -2.26
N ALA A 132 -15.32 -21.72 -2.99
CA ALA A 132 -14.94 -22.06 -4.37
C ALA A 132 -13.54 -21.53 -4.63
N ARG A 133 -12.70 -22.34 -5.25
CA ARG A 133 -11.40 -21.91 -5.76
C ARG A 133 -11.55 -21.39 -7.19
N TYR A 134 -10.51 -20.73 -7.68
CA TYR A 134 -10.51 -20.27 -9.07
C TYR A 134 -10.74 -21.43 -10.05
N GLY A 135 -11.87 -21.30 -10.79
CA GLY A 135 -12.31 -22.26 -11.78
C GLY A 135 -13.19 -23.39 -11.26
N ASP A 136 -13.52 -23.40 -9.98
CA ASP A 136 -14.55 -24.27 -9.45
C ASP A 136 -15.95 -23.72 -9.78
N PRO A 137 -16.99 -24.57 -9.81
CA PRO A 137 -18.37 -24.11 -9.87
C PRO A 137 -18.69 -23.22 -8.67
N ILE A 138 -19.35 -22.10 -8.92
CA ILE A 138 -19.81 -21.21 -7.85
C ILE A 138 -21.01 -21.85 -7.16
N PRO A 139 -21.02 -22.01 -5.82
CA PRO A 139 -22.13 -22.57 -5.08
C PRO A 139 -23.40 -21.73 -5.23
N GLY A 140 -24.56 -22.37 -5.07
CA GLY A 140 -25.83 -21.66 -4.98
C GLY A 140 -25.93 -20.82 -3.70
N GLY A 141 -26.89 -19.85 -3.68
CA GLY A 141 -27.17 -19.05 -2.48
C GLY A 141 -26.19 -17.91 -2.21
N VAL A 142 -25.29 -17.58 -3.14
CA VAL A 142 -24.45 -16.39 -3.06
C VAL A 142 -25.32 -15.13 -3.10
N PRO A 143 -25.21 -14.20 -2.12
CA PRO A 143 -25.95 -12.94 -2.16
C PRO A 143 -25.40 -12.01 -3.24
N TYR A 144 -26.30 -11.31 -3.92
CA TYR A 144 -25.96 -10.28 -4.91
C TYR A 144 -26.75 -9.00 -4.65
N PRO A 145 -26.17 -7.80 -4.91
CA PRO A 145 -24.76 -7.60 -5.31
C PRO A 145 -23.77 -7.90 -4.17
N SER A 146 -22.57 -8.35 -4.52
CA SER A 146 -21.48 -8.57 -3.57
C SER A 146 -20.18 -7.94 -4.09
N PHE A 147 -19.24 -7.64 -3.19
CA PHE A 147 -17.88 -7.33 -3.52
C PHE A 147 -17.02 -8.58 -3.32
N ALA A 148 -16.59 -9.19 -4.42
CA ALA A 148 -15.76 -10.39 -4.41
C ALA A 148 -14.28 -10.03 -4.44
N LYS A 149 -13.47 -10.61 -3.54
CA LYS A 149 -12.02 -10.44 -3.53
C LYS A 149 -11.30 -11.70 -3.07
N PRO A 150 -10.06 -11.96 -3.54
CA PRO A 150 -9.24 -13.06 -3.02
C PRO A 150 -8.93 -12.86 -1.55
N VAL A 151 -8.82 -13.94 -0.79
CA VAL A 151 -8.35 -13.93 0.61
C VAL A 151 -6.93 -13.38 0.68
N LYS A 152 -6.04 -13.80 -0.22
CA LYS A 152 -4.69 -13.22 -0.38
C LYS A 152 -4.49 -12.71 -1.79
N ALA A 153 -4.43 -11.39 -1.92
CA ALA A 153 -3.99 -10.67 -3.11
C ALA A 153 -3.56 -9.26 -2.72
N ALA A 154 -2.73 -8.64 -3.55
CA ALA A 154 -2.30 -7.25 -3.43
C ALA A 154 -2.79 -6.45 -4.66
N PHE A 155 -2.79 -5.11 -4.55
CA PHE A 155 -3.11 -4.19 -5.65
C PHE A 155 -4.50 -4.36 -6.27
N SER A 156 -5.50 -4.68 -5.47
CA SER A 156 -6.90 -4.89 -5.93
C SER A 156 -7.04 -5.93 -7.06
N VAL A 157 -6.07 -6.83 -7.21
CA VAL A 157 -6.12 -7.89 -8.22
C VAL A 157 -7.34 -8.76 -7.95
N LEU A 158 -8.22 -8.90 -8.96
CA LEU A 158 -9.45 -9.71 -8.91
C LEU A 158 -10.46 -9.27 -7.84
N ALA A 159 -10.33 -8.05 -7.31
CA ALA A 159 -11.30 -7.47 -6.37
C ALA A 159 -12.33 -6.65 -7.16
N ARG A 160 -13.62 -7.05 -7.14
CA ARG A 160 -14.67 -6.41 -7.94
C ARG A 160 -16.05 -6.55 -7.32
N ARG A 161 -16.90 -5.53 -7.56
CA ARG A 161 -18.32 -5.66 -7.39
C ARG A 161 -18.89 -6.62 -8.45
N VAL A 162 -19.71 -7.57 -8.03
CA VAL A 162 -20.42 -8.54 -8.87
C VAL A 162 -21.91 -8.42 -8.61
N ALA A 163 -22.68 -8.23 -9.67
CA ALA A 163 -24.12 -8.02 -9.58
C ALA A 163 -24.94 -9.32 -9.66
N ASN A 164 -24.31 -10.41 -10.15
CA ASN A 164 -24.99 -11.69 -10.37
C ASN A 164 -24.00 -12.85 -10.49
N HIS A 165 -24.54 -14.06 -10.53
CA HIS A 165 -23.79 -15.31 -10.66
C HIS A 165 -22.90 -15.36 -11.91
N GLN A 166 -23.37 -14.84 -13.05
CA GLN A 166 -22.59 -14.83 -14.30
C GLN A 166 -21.32 -13.98 -14.17
N GLN A 167 -21.41 -12.79 -13.56
CA GLN A 167 -20.25 -11.93 -13.32
C GLN A 167 -19.24 -12.57 -12.36
N LEU A 168 -19.71 -13.22 -11.29
CA LEU A 168 -18.84 -13.91 -10.36
C LEU A 168 -18.14 -15.11 -11.03
N THR A 169 -18.87 -15.91 -11.81
CA THR A 169 -18.30 -17.02 -12.59
C THR A 169 -17.24 -16.52 -13.58
N ALA A 170 -17.51 -15.42 -14.29
CA ALA A 170 -16.54 -14.82 -15.20
C ALA A 170 -15.28 -14.34 -14.49
N LEU A 171 -15.43 -13.76 -13.28
CA LEU A 171 -14.30 -13.28 -12.45
C LEU A 171 -13.38 -14.43 -12.02
N THR A 172 -13.90 -15.61 -11.74
CA THR A 172 -13.14 -16.77 -11.24
C THR A 172 -12.62 -17.69 -12.36
N ARG A 173 -12.97 -17.42 -13.62
CA ARG A 173 -12.63 -18.27 -14.78
C ARG A 173 -11.22 -18.00 -15.29
N PHE A 174 -10.29 -18.92 -15.01
CA PHE A 174 -8.88 -18.85 -15.42
C PHE A 174 -8.42 -20.07 -16.18
N GLY A 175 -7.48 -19.88 -17.12
CA GLY A 175 -6.77 -20.96 -17.81
C GLY A 175 -5.74 -21.65 -16.89
N PRO A 176 -5.22 -22.81 -17.31
CA PRO A 176 -4.27 -23.58 -16.49
C PRO A 176 -3.02 -22.79 -16.08
N LEU A 177 -2.43 -22.00 -16.99
CA LEU A 177 -1.26 -21.18 -16.71
C LEU A 177 -1.56 -20.08 -15.69
N GLU A 178 -2.71 -19.43 -15.80
CA GLU A 178 -3.11 -18.38 -14.87
C GLU A 178 -3.37 -18.95 -13.47
N LYS A 179 -4.05 -20.09 -13.37
CA LYS A 179 -4.24 -20.83 -12.11
C LYS A 179 -2.92 -21.20 -11.47
N TRP A 180 -1.97 -21.67 -12.26
CA TRP A 180 -0.62 -21.97 -11.79
C TRP A 180 0.10 -20.73 -11.25
N ILE A 181 0.03 -19.59 -11.95
CA ILE A 181 0.62 -18.33 -11.48
C ILE A 181 -0.02 -17.91 -10.14
N ILE A 182 -1.36 -17.93 -10.06
CA ILE A 182 -2.09 -17.57 -8.83
C ILE A 182 -1.66 -18.50 -7.68
N HIS A 183 -1.60 -19.80 -7.93
CA HIS A 183 -1.14 -20.78 -6.94
C HIS A 183 0.28 -20.45 -6.44
N ARG A 184 1.23 -20.22 -7.34
CA ARG A 184 2.61 -19.87 -6.97
C ARG A 184 2.74 -18.56 -6.20
N LEU A 185 1.83 -17.60 -6.41
CA LEU A 185 1.79 -16.34 -5.66
C LEU A 185 1.20 -16.49 -4.26
N VAL A 186 0.27 -17.41 -4.06
CA VAL A 186 -0.47 -17.56 -2.80
C VAL A 186 0.12 -18.66 -1.90
N GLU A 187 0.58 -19.78 -2.46
CA GLU A 187 1.03 -20.96 -1.69
C GLU A 187 2.12 -20.65 -0.64
N PRO A 188 3.17 -19.84 -0.91
CA PRO A 188 4.17 -19.52 0.12
C PRO A 188 3.56 -18.81 1.34
N PHE A 189 2.55 -17.98 1.12
CA PHE A 189 1.81 -17.32 2.21
C PHE A 189 0.89 -18.31 2.94
N ASP A 190 0.10 -19.11 2.21
CA ASP A 190 -0.88 -20.04 2.77
C ASP A 190 -0.22 -21.10 3.66
N ALA A 191 0.92 -21.65 3.21
CA ALA A 191 1.69 -22.62 3.98
C ALA A 191 2.17 -22.06 5.33
N ILE A 192 2.67 -20.81 5.34
CA ILE A 192 3.15 -20.16 6.57
C ILE A 192 1.96 -19.75 7.45
N ALA A 193 0.85 -19.27 6.86
CA ALA A 193 -0.34 -18.91 7.60
C ALA A 193 -0.95 -20.09 8.35
N ARG A 194 -1.06 -21.24 7.72
CA ARG A 194 -1.53 -22.50 8.38
C ARG A 194 -0.63 -22.91 9.55
N GLU A 195 0.67 -22.73 9.43
CA GLU A 195 1.63 -23.06 10.51
C GLU A 195 1.52 -22.07 11.68
N ARG A 196 1.42 -20.78 11.40
CA ARG A 196 1.57 -19.71 12.39
C ARG A 196 0.26 -19.21 13.00
N LEU A 197 -0.85 -19.28 12.27
CA LEU A 197 -2.17 -18.85 12.74
C LEU A 197 -3.06 -20.03 13.17
N GLY A 198 -2.60 -21.29 12.98
CA GLY A 198 -3.36 -22.48 13.33
C GLY A 198 -4.47 -22.80 12.32
N GLN A 199 -5.66 -23.14 12.82
CA GLN A 199 -6.79 -23.48 11.95
C GLN A 199 -7.37 -22.22 11.29
N VAL A 200 -6.82 -21.88 10.13
CA VAL A 200 -7.32 -20.78 9.28
C VAL A 200 -7.82 -21.33 7.95
N PRO A 201 -8.87 -20.73 7.35
CA PRO A 201 -9.26 -21.07 5.99
C PRO A 201 -8.12 -20.88 5.01
N SER A 202 -8.13 -21.61 3.90
CA SER A 202 -7.08 -21.48 2.89
C SER A 202 -7.07 -20.08 2.27
N ALA A 203 -5.88 -19.49 2.14
CA ALA A 203 -5.68 -18.22 1.47
C ALA A 203 -5.92 -18.28 -0.05
N HIS A 204 -6.06 -19.49 -0.62
CA HIS A 204 -6.47 -19.72 -2.01
C HIS A 204 -7.97 -19.47 -2.26
N GLY A 205 -8.77 -19.31 -1.20
CA GLY A 205 -10.19 -18.99 -1.29
C GLY A 205 -10.47 -17.54 -1.65
N MET A 206 -11.75 -17.25 -1.76
CA MET A 206 -12.27 -15.90 -1.97
C MET A 206 -13.15 -15.47 -0.79
N LEU A 207 -13.37 -14.18 -0.71
CA LEU A 207 -14.21 -13.51 0.28
C LEU A 207 -15.25 -12.68 -0.45
N LEU A 208 -16.49 -12.77 -0.02
CA LEU A 208 -17.58 -11.91 -0.44
C LEU A 208 -17.89 -10.91 0.69
N GLU A 209 -18.07 -9.66 0.33
CA GLU A 209 -18.40 -8.58 1.27
C GLU A 209 -19.59 -7.78 0.76
N GLU A 210 -20.27 -7.09 1.67
CA GLU A 210 -21.27 -6.11 1.29
C GLU A 210 -20.60 -4.97 0.50
N PRO A 211 -21.12 -4.60 -0.69
CA PRO A 211 -20.60 -3.47 -1.45
C PRO A 211 -20.89 -2.15 -0.74
N VAL A 212 -19.89 -1.28 -0.64
CA VAL A 212 -20.02 0.06 -0.06
C VAL A 212 -19.86 1.12 -1.14
N ASP A 213 -20.77 2.09 -1.17
CA ASP A 213 -20.74 3.26 -2.03
C ASP A 213 -20.46 4.50 -1.17
N ALA A 214 -19.22 4.63 -0.69
CA ALA A 214 -18.77 5.77 0.11
C ALA A 214 -17.33 6.15 -0.27
N PRO A 215 -16.90 7.38 0.01
CA PRO A 215 -15.51 7.79 -0.16
C PRO A 215 -14.54 6.91 0.61
N GLN A 216 -13.39 6.60 -0.01
CA GLN A 216 -12.32 5.80 0.58
C GLN A 216 -11.19 6.69 1.09
N TYR A 217 -10.58 6.25 2.18
CA TYR A 217 -9.46 6.90 2.87
C TYR A 217 -8.39 5.89 3.23
N ASN A 218 -7.17 6.40 3.40
CA ASN A 218 -6.02 5.63 3.87
C ASN A 218 -5.51 6.26 5.16
N LEU A 219 -5.54 5.52 6.26
CA LEU A 219 -4.84 5.86 7.50
C LEU A 219 -3.49 5.17 7.50
N ASP A 220 -2.42 5.94 7.49
CA ASP A 220 -1.05 5.45 7.66
C ASP A 220 -0.54 5.73 9.06
N GLY A 221 0.22 4.78 9.60
CA GLY A 221 0.77 4.88 10.93
C GLY A 221 1.84 3.83 11.20
N TYR A 222 2.25 3.75 12.44
CA TYR A 222 3.20 2.74 12.93
C TYR A 222 2.84 2.28 14.33
N ALA A 223 3.32 1.08 14.67
CA ALA A 223 3.31 0.57 16.04
C ALA A 223 4.75 0.48 16.54
N PHE A 224 4.99 0.89 17.78
CA PHE A 224 6.29 0.83 18.43
C PHE A 224 6.11 0.71 19.95
N ASN A 225 6.69 -0.35 20.55
CA ASN A 225 6.61 -0.64 21.98
C ASN A 225 5.16 -0.65 22.51
N GLY A 226 4.24 -1.28 21.77
CA GLY A 226 2.82 -1.40 22.12
C GLY A 226 1.97 -0.14 21.89
N GLU A 227 2.58 0.97 21.46
CA GLU A 227 1.86 2.18 21.07
C GLU A 227 1.58 2.20 19.56
N VAL A 228 0.34 2.52 19.19
CA VAL A 228 -0.07 2.73 17.79
C VAL A 228 -0.26 4.22 17.55
N ARG A 229 0.43 4.75 16.53
CA ARG A 229 0.42 6.18 16.20
C ARG A 229 0.13 6.39 14.72
N ALA A 230 -0.75 7.34 14.40
CA ALA A 230 -0.97 7.79 13.04
C ALA A 230 0.15 8.74 12.59
N ILE A 231 0.52 8.66 11.30
CA ILE A 231 1.36 9.66 10.64
C ILE A 231 0.52 10.58 9.74
N GLY A 232 -0.60 10.10 9.24
CA GLY A 232 -1.50 10.90 8.42
C GLY A 232 -2.67 10.11 7.85
N VAL A 233 -3.57 10.83 7.21
CA VAL A 233 -4.67 10.27 6.41
C VAL A 233 -4.60 10.89 5.02
N ALA A 234 -4.74 10.05 3.99
CA ALA A 234 -4.86 10.48 2.60
C ALA A 234 -6.25 10.15 2.05
N ASP A 235 -6.84 11.09 1.31
CA ASP A 235 -8.09 10.87 0.58
C ASP A 235 -7.78 10.03 -0.68
N ALA A 236 -8.56 8.98 -0.94
CA ALA A 236 -8.46 8.17 -2.14
C ALA A 236 -9.57 8.55 -3.11
N VAL A 237 -9.22 9.22 -4.20
CA VAL A 237 -10.17 9.64 -5.24
C VAL A 237 -10.15 8.63 -6.36
N MET A 238 -11.34 8.13 -6.75
CA MET A 238 -11.51 7.13 -7.79
C MET A 238 -11.79 7.77 -9.15
N TYR A 239 -11.46 7.07 -10.23
CA TYR A 239 -12.00 7.38 -11.53
C TYR A 239 -13.53 7.23 -11.52
N PRO A 240 -14.29 8.16 -12.11
CA PRO A 240 -15.75 8.15 -12.08
C PRO A 240 -16.34 6.82 -12.56
N GLY A 241 -17.25 6.25 -11.77
CA GLY A 241 -17.93 4.99 -12.09
C GLY A 241 -17.05 3.73 -11.99
N THR A 242 -15.87 3.83 -11.39
CA THR A 242 -14.94 2.69 -11.22
C THR A 242 -14.45 2.57 -9.78
N GLY A 243 -13.85 1.42 -9.42
CA GLY A 243 -13.08 1.24 -8.20
C GLY A 243 -11.57 1.46 -8.39
N ALA A 244 -11.15 2.14 -9.46
CA ALA A 244 -9.74 2.37 -9.75
C ALA A 244 -9.29 3.74 -9.25
N PHE A 245 -8.19 3.78 -8.51
CA PHE A 245 -7.62 5.03 -8.00
C PHE A 245 -7.19 5.96 -9.12
N GLN A 246 -7.65 7.21 -9.04
CA GLN A 246 -7.22 8.33 -9.87
C GLN A 246 -6.09 9.12 -9.20
N ARG A 247 -6.23 9.35 -7.90
CA ARG A 247 -5.21 10.03 -7.10
C ARG A 247 -5.40 9.79 -5.61
N PHE A 248 -4.35 10.05 -4.86
CA PHE A 248 -4.37 10.18 -3.41
C PHE A 248 -3.99 11.60 -3.05
N GLU A 249 -4.70 12.22 -2.12
CA GLU A 249 -4.52 13.63 -1.74
C GLU A 249 -4.19 13.79 -0.26
N CYS A 250 -3.27 14.70 0.04
CA CYS A 250 -2.93 15.16 1.38
C CYS A 250 -2.84 16.71 1.37
N PRO A 251 -3.35 17.41 2.41
CA PRO A 251 -4.02 16.88 3.60
C PRO A 251 -5.40 16.32 3.29
N SER A 252 -5.82 15.33 4.07
CA SER A 252 -7.17 14.76 3.96
C SER A 252 -8.23 15.79 4.40
N ARG A 253 -9.37 15.79 3.71
CA ARG A 253 -10.55 16.60 4.08
C ARG A 253 -11.39 15.98 5.20
N LEU A 254 -11.00 14.79 5.67
CA LEU A 254 -11.71 14.08 6.73
C LEU A 254 -11.63 14.84 8.06
N ALA A 255 -12.75 14.96 8.75
CA ALA A 255 -12.82 15.65 10.05
C ALA A 255 -11.98 14.92 11.12
N ASP A 256 -11.37 15.67 12.04
CA ASP A 256 -10.48 15.12 13.08
C ASP A 256 -11.14 14.04 13.94
N ARG A 257 -12.43 14.20 14.28
CA ARG A 257 -13.20 13.20 15.03
C ARG A 257 -13.25 11.85 14.30
N VAL A 258 -13.31 11.86 12.96
CA VAL A 258 -13.35 10.62 12.16
C VAL A 258 -11.96 10.03 12.03
N ARG A 259 -10.91 10.86 11.88
CA ARG A 259 -9.51 10.42 11.89
C ARG A 259 -9.16 9.74 13.21
N GLN A 260 -9.61 10.32 14.34
CA GLN A 260 -9.38 9.73 15.67
C GLN A 260 -10.12 8.40 15.82
N ARG A 261 -11.36 8.29 15.33
CA ARG A 261 -12.13 7.04 15.33
C ARG A 261 -11.46 5.97 14.46
N ALA A 262 -10.91 6.35 13.28
CA ALA A 262 -10.15 5.45 12.43
C ALA A 262 -8.89 4.92 13.15
N LEU A 263 -8.17 5.79 13.86
CA LEU A 263 -7.00 5.39 14.66
C LEU A 263 -7.39 4.47 15.81
N ASP A 264 -8.53 4.70 16.49
CA ASP A 264 -9.03 3.82 17.54
C ASP A 264 -9.35 2.41 17.00
N VAL A 265 -10.05 2.31 15.86
CA VAL A 265 -10.33 1.03 15.19
C VAL A 265 -9.02 0.31 14.82
N ALA A 266 -8.07 1.03 14.22
CA ALA A 266 -6.76 0.49 13.88
C ALA A 266 -6.01 -0.01 15.12
N THR A 267 -6.03 0.76 16.21
CA THR A 267 -5.37 0.41 17.47
C THR A 267 -5.93 -0.87 18.06
N ARG A 268 -7.26 -0.99 18.13
CA ARG A 268 -7.92 -2.22 18.64
C ARG A 268 -7.56 -3.45 17.82
N PHE A 269 -7.59 -3.32 16.49
CA PHE A 269 -7.22 -4.42 15.59
C PHE A 269 -5.75 -4.80 15.73
N LEU A 270 -4.83 -3.85 15.63
CA LEU A 270 -3.39 -4.09 15.66
C LEU A 270 -2.94 -4.69 17.00
N LYS A 271 -3.48 -4.21 18.11
CA LYS A 271 -3.23 -4.81 19.44
C LYS A 271 -3.76 -6.24 19.53
N ALA A 272 -4.95 -6.52 18.98
CA ALA A 272 -5.53 -7.86 19.00
C ALA A 272 -4.73 -8.91 18.21
N VAL A 273 -4.01 -8.49 17.19
CA VAL A 273 -3.14 -9.38 16.40
C VAL A 273 -1.67 -9.35 16.86
N GLY A 274 -1.34 -8.58 17.91
CA GLY A 274 0.03 -8.46 18.42
C GLY A 274 0.98 -7.72 17.47
N TYR A 275 0.45 -6.75 16.71
CA TYR A 275 1.24 -5.97 15.76
C TYR A 275 2.12 -4.94 16.49
N ASP A 276 3.42 -4.99 16.26
CA ASP A 276 4.39 -4.03 16.81
C ASP A 276 5.61 -3.89 15.89
N HIS A 277 6.45 -2.89 16.14
CA HIS A 277 7.69 -2.60 15.40
C HIS A 277 7.51 -2.57 13.88
N GLY A 278 6.48 -1.88 13.40
CA GLY A 278 6.20 -1.80 11.97
C GLY A 278 5.27 -0.67 11.58
N PHE A 279 5.37 -0.24 10.33
CA PHE A 279 4.38 0.64 9.70
C PHE A 279 3.16 -0.17 9.27
N PHE A 280 2.00 0.46 9.33
CA PHE A 280 0.75 -0.08 8.80
C PHE A 280 0.02 0.95 7.95
N ASN A 281 -0.80 0.46 7.04
CA ASN A 281 -1.79 1.23 6.32
C ASN A 281 -3.15 0.54 6.49
N MET A 282 -4.16 1.29 6.92
CA MET A 282 -5.55 0.85 6.99
C MET A 282 -6.36 1.57 5.92
N GLU A 283 -6.94 0.81 5.00
CA GLU A 283 -7.91 1.33 4.03
C GLU A 283 -9.31 1.23 4.61
N PHE A 284 -10.11 2.29 4.49
CA PHE A 284 -11.47 2.33 5.01
C PHE A 284 -12.38 3.25 4.21
N PHE A 285 -13.67 2.95 4.24
CA PHE A 285 -14.73 3.82 3.76
C PHE A 285 -15.24 4.68 4.91
N TYR A 286 -15.66 5.90 4.59
CA TYR A 286 -16.44 6.72 5.51
C TYR A 286 -17.59 7.37 4.77
N ASP A 287 -18.82 7.07 5.23
CA ASP A 287 -20.05 7.68 4.76
C ASP A 287 -20.48 8.78 5.75
N ALA A 288 -20.42 10.02 5.29
CA ALA A 288 -20.78 11.18 6.11
C ALA A 288 -22.30 11.28 6.36
N ALA A 289 -23.15 10.66 5.51
CA ALA A 289 -24.58 10.71 5.67
C ALA A 289 -25.08 9.80 6.81
N THR A 290 -24.44 8.65 6.97
CA THR A 290 -24.77 7.66 8.01
C THR A 290 -23.78 7.69 9.18
N ASP A 291 -22.72 8.50 9.11
CA ASP A 291 -21.56 8.52 10.01
C ASP A 291 -20.89 7.14 10.16
N ALA A 292 -20.99 6.27 9.13
CA ALA A 292 -20.44 4.92 9.15
C ALA A 292 -18.98 4.89 8.67
N LEU A 293 -18.11 4.28 9.48
CA LEU A 293 -16.73 3.94 9.12
C LEU A 293 -16.63 2.43 8.91
N LYS A 294 -16.15 1.99 7.75
CA LYS A 294 -16.02 0.57 7.40
C LYS A 294 -14.61 0.25 6.90
N VAL A 295 -13.93 -0.65 7.58
CA VAL A 295 -12.56 -1.08 7.20
C VAL A 295 -12.61 -1.93 5.94
N ILE A 296 -11.72 -1.63 4.99
CA ILE A 296 -11.50 -2.42 3.78
C ILE A 296 -10.45 -3.50 4.04
N GLU A 297 -9.25 -3.10 4.48
CA GLU A 297 -8.14 -4.01 4.77
C GLU A 297 -7.05 -3.34 5.60
N PHE A 298 -6.18 -4.17 6.19
CA PHE A 298 -4.93 -3.76 6.83
C PHE A 298 -3.74 -4.25 6.02
N ASN A 299 -2.84 -3.33 5.70
CA ASN A 299 -1.59 -3.60 5.02
C ASN A 299 -0.43 -3.45 6.03
N PRO A 300 0.28 -4.55 6.41
CA PRO A 300 1.33 -4.52 7.44
C PRO A 300 2.66 -4.01 6.88
N ARG A 301 2.65 -2.80 6.34
CA ARG A 301 3.81 -2.15 5.72
C ARG A 301 3.53 -0.66 5.53
N LEU A 302 4.58 0.12 5.28
CA LEU A 302 4.43 1.49 4.82
C LEU A 302 3.70 1.53 3.47
N ALA A 303 2.68 2.39 3.34
CA ALA A 303 2.11 2.74 2.04
C ALA A 303 3.06 3.72 1.33
N SER A 304 4.17 3.19 0.83
CA SER A 304 5.31 4.01 0.41
C SER A 304 5.01 4.93 -0.78
N GLN A 305 3.98 4.63 -1.58
CA GLN A 305 3.45 5.55 -2.59
C GLN A 305 2.90 6.85 -1.95
N LEU A 306 2.38 6.78 -0.71
CA LEU A 306 1.80 7.93 0.00
C LEU A 306 2.83 8.67 0.86
N ALA A 307 3.96 8.04 1.16
CA ALA A 307 4.99 8.59 2.06
C ALA A 307 5.52 9.96 1.60
N ASP A 308 5.65 10.19 0.28
CA ASP A 308 6.08 11.48 -0.25
C ASP A 308 5.05 12.61 0.00
N LEU A 309 3.76 12.27 0.09
CA LEU A 309 2.70 13.24 0.41
C LEU A 309 2.86 13.77 1.83
N TYR A 310 3.02 12.89 2.82
CA TYR A 310 3.25 13.26 4.22
C TYR A 310 4.56 14.02 4.41
N ARG A 311 5.61 13.63 3.67
CA ARG A 311 6.88 14.36 3.67
C ARG A 311 6.72 15.80 3.18
N ARG A 312 5.96 16.00 2.11
CA ARG A 312 5.74 17.33 1.51
C ARG A 312 4.87 18.22 2.37
N VAL A 313 3.77 17.68 2.90
CA VAL A 313 2.73 18.45 3.59
C VAL A 313 2.98 18.55 5.09
N ASP A 314 3.30 17.43 5.72
CA ASP A 314 3.38 17.34 7.19
C ASP A 314 4.82 17.36 7.71
N GLY A 315 5.82 17.28 6.82
CA GLY A 315 7.22 17.16 7.23
C GLY A 315 7.53 15.83 7.91
N ILE A 316 6.89 14.74 7.47
CA ILE A 316 7.06 13.39 8.00
C ILE A 316 7.71 12.48 6.96
N ASP A 317 9.01 12.21 7.09
CA ASP A 317 9.72 11.24 6.24
C ASP A 317 9.52 9.81 6.76
N ALA A 318 8.45 9.16 6.31
CA ALA A 318 8.11 7.82 6.74
C ALA A 318 9.11 6.75 6.28
N HIS A 319 9.90 6.99 5.22
CA HIS A 319 11.00 6.10 4.85
C HIS A 319 12.13 6.12 5.87
N ALA A 320 12.52 7.30 6.35
CA ALA A 320 13.49 7.41 7.44
C ALA A 320 12.97 6.73 8.73
N GLY A 321 11.68 6.92 9.04
CA GLY A 321 11.02 6.23 10.15
C GLY A 321 11.02 4.71 10.02
N SER A 322 10.84 4.18 8.81
CA SER A 322 10.85 2.72 8.58
C SER A 322 12.24 2.11 8.80
N LEU A 323 13.30 2.84 8.45
CA LEU A 323 14.67 2.43 8.74
C LEU A 323 14.95 2.46 10.24
N ALA A 324 14.55 3.52 10.94
CA ALA A 324 14.71 3.61 12.40
C ALA A 324 13.99 2.45 13.12
N LEU A 325 12.72 2.16 12.77
CA LEU A 325 11.96 1.03 13.32
C LEU A 325 12.65 -0.31 13.08
N ALA A 326 13.22 -0.52 11.89
CA ALA A 326 13.93 -1.75 11.55
C ALA A 326 15.18 -1.95 12.42
N HIS A 327 15.76 -0.87 12.95
CA HIS A 327 16.86 -0.90 13.93
C HIS A 327 16.39 -0.89 15.40
N GLY A 328 15.06 -0.93 15.65
CA GLY A 328 14.48 -0.88 16.99
C GLY A 328 14.50 0.50 17.64
N GLU A 329 14.68 1.54 16.84
CA GLU A 329 14.71 2.93 17.29
C GLU A 329 13.33 3.58 17.20
N ASP A 330 13.05 4.56 18.07
CA ASP A 330 11.84 5.39 17.99
C ASP A 330 11.84 6.20 16.68
N PRO A 331 10.86 5.99 15.79
CA PRO A 331 10.88 6.61 14.47
C PRO A 331 10.63 8.12 14.49
N ARG A 332 10.08 8.66 15.57
CA ARG A 332 9.65 10.08 15.67
C ARG A 332 10.74 11.07 15.34
N ARG A 333 11.99 10.79 15.79
CA ARG A 333 13.11 11.69 15.53
C ARG A 333 13.56 11.59 14.07
N ALA A 334 13.68 10.39 13.54
CA ALA A 334 14.13 10.12 12.18
C ALA A 334 13.14 10.67 11.14
N MET A 335 11.84 10.65 11.45
CA MET A 335 10.80 11.14 10.53
C MET A 335 10.74 12.65 10.38
N ARG A 336 11.33 13.44 11.26
CA ARG A 336 11.20 14.92 11.21
C ARG A 336 11.95 15.50 10.01
N CYS A 337 11.24 16.19 9.13
CA CYS A 337 11.82 16.99 8.05
C CYS A 337 11.02 18.27 7.84
N ARG A 338 11.51 19.16 6.96
CA ARG A 338 10.82 20.40 6.65
C ARG A 338 9.71 20.17 5.61
N PRO A 339 8.46 20.59 5.86
CA PRO A 339 7.42 20.58 4.85
C PRO A 339 7.82 21.45 3.63
N SER A 340 7.36 21.08 2.45
CA SER A 340 7.67 21.77 1.19
C SER A 340 6.44 22.15 0.37
N ALA A 341 5.23 21.80 0.83
CA ALA A 341 3.97 22.09 0.14
C ALA A 341 2.82 22.25 1.14
N GLY A 342 1.78 22.99 0.76
CA GLY A 342 0.53 23.07 1.52
C GLY A 342 -0.46 21.97 1.13
N ALA A 343 -0.32 21.40 -0.09
CA ALA A 343 -1.06 20.24 -0.57
C ALA A 343 -0.17 19.38 -1.46
N ALA A 344 -0.42 18.07 -1.48
CA ALA A 344 0.29 17.14 -2.36
C ALA A 344 -0.62 16.01 -2.83
N ALA A 345 -0.33 15.46 -4.01
CA ALA A 345 -1.05 14.30 -4.51
C ALA A 345 -0.13 13.33 -5.25
N SER A 346 -0.53 12.04 -5.18
CA SER A 346 -0.04 10.97 -6.03
C SER A 346 -1.08 10.69 -7.11
N PHE A 347 -0.87 11.18 -8.31
CA PHE A 347 -1.74 10.99 -9.47
C PHE A 347 -1.44 9.66 -10.13
N VAL A 348 -2.48 8.84 -10.35
CA VAL A 348 -2.37 7.51 -10.96
C VAL A 348 -3.04 7.57 -12.34
N PHE A 349 -2.23 7.53 -13.38
CA PHE A 349 -2.73 7.59 -14.76
C PHE A 349 -3.16 6.22 -15.25
N ARG A 350 -4.43 6.10 -15.67
CA ARG A 350 -5.01 4.83 -16.16
C ARG A 350 -5.73 4.99 -17.49
N SER A 351 -5.66 3.94 -18.30
CA SER A 351 -6.55 3.74 -19.43
C SER A 351 -7.50 2.58 -19.13
N PHE A 352 -8.76 2.73 -19.51
CA PHE A 352 -9.81 1.72 -19.38
C PHE A 352 -10.12 1.05 -20.73
N ASP A 353 -9.47 1.49 -21.80
CA ASP A 353 -9.57 0.94 -23.15
C ASP A 353 -8.15 0.73 -23.74
N CYS A 354 -7.92 -0.44 -24.34
CA CYS A 354 -6.67 -0.80 -24.97
C CYS A 354 -6.28 0.16 -26.14
N SER A 355 -7.27 0.74 -26.82
CA SER A 355 -7.06 1.65 -27.95
C SER A 355 -6.64 3.06 -27.54
N THR A 356 -6.86 3.42 -26.26
CA THR A 356 -6.63 4.79 -25.75
C THR A 356 -5.42 4.91 -24.82
N VAL A 357 -4.54 3.91 -24.78
CA VAL A 357 -3.33 3.97 -23.95
C VAL A 357 -2.35 5.02 -24.50
N PRO A 358 -2.06 6.10 -23.76
CA PRO A 358 -1.15 7.12 -24.21
C PRO A 358 0.28 6.59 -24.39
N ALA A 359 1.00 7.12 -25.36
CA ALA A 359 2.42 6.83 -25.52
C ALA A 359 3.23 7.36 -24.33
N ALA A 360 4.35 6.71 -24.03
CA ALA A 360 5.30 7.24 -23.06
C ALA A 360 5.82 8.62 -23.50
N PRO A 361 6.04 9.57 -22.58
CA PRO A 361 6.56 10.88 -22.93
C PRO A 361 7.93 10.79 -23.57
N THR A 362 8.17 11.58 -24.61
CA THR A 362 9.49 11.66 -25.25
C THR A 362 10.54 12.26 -24.32
N ARG A 363 11.83 12.00 -24.59
CA ARG A 363 12.94 12.59 -23.80
C ARG A 363 12.88 14.12 -23.77
N SER A 364 12.43 14.77 -24.86
CA SER A 364 12.25 16.23 -24.89
C SER A 364 11.15 16.67 -23.94
N ARG A 365 9.98 16.03 -23.96
CA ARG A 365 8.87 16.32 -23.04
C ARG A 365 9.27 16.13 -21.58
N LEU A 366 9.98 15.04 -21.27
CA LEU A 366 10.49 14.79 -19.92
C LEU A 366 11.47 15.89 -19.46
N ARG A 367 12.39 16.34 -20.33
CA ARG A 367 13.28 17.47 -19.99
C ARG A 367 12.52 18.75 -19.68
N THR A 368 11.54 19.09 -20.52
CA THR A 368 10.70 20.29 -20.29
C THR A 368 9.88 20.16 -19.00
N PHE A 369 9.33 18.97 -18.76
CA PHE A 369 8.56 18.68 -17.52
C PHE A 369 9.42 18.85 -16.27
N PHE A 370 10.60 18.22 -16.18
CA PHE A 370 11.45 18.32 -14.99
C PHE A 370 12.11 19.71 -14.85
N ALA A 371 12.32 20.43 -15.94
CA ALA A 371 12.75 21.85 -15.84
C ALA A 371 11.66 22.73 -15.20
N ARG A 372 10.37 22.42 -15.44
CA ARG A 372 9.24 23.19 -14.88
C ARG A 372 8.82 22.70 -13.50
N PHE A 373 8.97 21.41 -13.23
CA PHE A 373 8.59 20.74 -11.97
C PHE A 373 9.77 19.92 -11.43
N PRO A 374 10.85 20.58 -10.94
CA PRO A 374 12.07 19.90 -10.51
C PRO A 374 11.86 19.05 -9.24
N ASP A 375 10.80 19.35 -8.48
CA ASP A 375 10.39 18.64 -7.27
C ASP A 375 9.45 17.44 -7.57
N ALA A 376 8.98 17.30 -8.81
CA ALA A 376 8.07 16.22 -9.17
C ALA A 376 8.77 14.85 -9.19
N TRP A 377 8.05 13.82 -8.78
CA TRP A 377 8.42 12.45 -9.07
C TRP A 377 7.50 11.89 -10.17
N LEU A 378 8.05 11.20 -11.14
CA LEU A 378 7.30 10.66 -12.28
C LEU A 378 7.84 9.28 -12.68
N GLN A 379 6.93 8.31 -12.79
CA GLN A 379 7.19 7.01 -13.36
C GLN A 379 6.23 6.76 -14.53
N ALA A 380 6.77 6.55 -15.72
CA ALA A 380 6.01 6.06 -16.87
C ALA A 380 6.13 4.53 -16.96
N MET A 381 5.02 3.85 -17.21
CA MET A 381 4.90 2.39 -17.21
C MET A 381 4.35 1.89 -18.56
N PRO A 382 5.08 2.07 -19.67
CA PRO A 382 4.59 1.67 -20.99
C PRO A 382 4.50 0.14 -21.07
N LYS A 383 3.35 -0.36 -21.54
CA LYS A 383 3.14 -1.78 -21.86
C LYS A 383 2.48 -1.92 -23.23
N GLN A 384 2.73 -3.03 -23.88
CA GLN A 384 2.16 -3.38 -25.18
C GLN A 384 1.81 -4.88 -25.25
N GLY A 385 0.99 -5.25 -26.22
CA GLY A 385 0.67 -6.63 -26.55
C GLY A 385 0.08 -7.44 -25.38
N ARG A 386 0.57 -8.65 -25.17
CA ARG A 386 0.05 -9.60 -24.14
C ARG A 386 0.12 -9.05 -22.71
N GLY A 387 1.13 -8.23 -22.40
CA GLY A 387 1.28 -7.62 -21.07
C GLY A 387 0.15 -6.62 -20.78
N LEU A 388 -0.21 -5.82 -21.78
CA LEU A 388 -1.32 -4.87 -21.70
C LEU A 388 -2.66 -5.60 -21.56
N ALA A 389 -2.93 -6.61 -22.40
CA ALA A 389 -4.16 -7.41 -22.34
C ALA A 389 -4.36 -8.09 -20.97
N ARG A 390 -3.27 -8.54 -20.33
CA ARG A 390 -3.31 -9.11 -18.98
C ARG A 390 -3.74 -8.08 -17.95
N ASP A 391 -3.24 -6.84 -18.01
CA ASP A 391 -3.62 -5.78 -17.08
C ASP A 391 -5.12 -5.50 -17.15
N PHE A 392 -5.69 -5.40 -18.36
CA PHE A 392 -7.13 -5.22 -18.53
C PHE A 392 -7.95 -6.39 -17.96
N LYS A 393 -7.51 -7.63 -18.18
CA LYS A 393 -8.18 -8.81 -17.65
C LYS A 393 -8.18 -8.86 -16.11
N TRP A 394 -7.04 -8.58 -15.48
CA TRP A 394 -6.85 -8.79 -14.04
C TRP A 394 -7.21 -7.56 -13.21
N LEU A 395 -6.98 -6.36 -13.73
CA LEU A 395 -7.16 -5.09 -13.02
C LEU A 395 -8.32 -4.25 -13.58
N GLY A 396 -8.86 -4.62 -14.75
CA GLY A 396 -9.90 -3.85 -15.44
C GLY A 396 -9.40 -2.56 -16.10
N SER A 397 -8.11 -2.25 -15.98
CA SER A 397 -7.49 -1.04 -16.56
C SER A 397 -5.97 -1.21 -16.62
N HIS A 398 -5.31 -0.44 -17.47
CA HIS A 398 -3.86 -0.33 -17.49
C HIS A 398 -3.38 0.94 -16.83
N ARG A 399 -2.51 0.83 -15.81
CA ARG A 399 -1.80 1.96 -15.20
C ARG A 399 -0.56 2.28 -16.04
N TYR A 400 -0.56 3.44 -16.74
CA TYR A 400 0.54 3.84 -17.59
C TYR A 400 1.49 4.86 -16.97
N GLY A 401 1.15 5.39 -15.79
CA GLY A 401 2.04 6.28 -15.04
C GLY A 401 1.58 6.57 -13.63
N VAL A 402 2.52 7.04 -12.82
CA VAL A 402 2.28 7.64 -11.50
C VAL A 402 3.12 8.91 -11.42
N MET A 403 2.54 9.98 -10.85
CA MET A 403 3.20 11.26 -10.67
C MET A 403 2.90 11.81 -9.27
N HIS A 404 3.94 12.21 -8.54
CA HIS A 404 3.77 12.93 -7.28
C HIS A 404 4.07 14.43 -7.51
N LEU A 405 3.15 15.26 -7.09
CA LEU A 405 3.28 16.72 -7.11
C LEU A 405 2.91 17.32 -5.75
N GLY A 406 3.55 18.43 -5.42
CA GLY A 406 3.11 19.35 -4.36
C GLY A 406 2.62 20.65 -4.97
N GLY A 407 1.84 21.40 -4.20
CA GLY A 407 1.36 22.77 -4.50
C GLY A 407 1.24 23.57 -3.21
N ASP A 408 1.13 24.90 -3.33
CA ASP A 408 0.96 25.77 -2.17
C ASP A 408 -0.38 25.51 -1.45
N ASP A 409 -1.38 25.14 -2.24
CA ASP A 409 -2.71 24.75 -1.78
C ASP A 409 -3.36 23.77 -2.79
N PRO A 410 -4.56 23.23 -2.54
CA PRO A 410 -5.25 22.33 -3.46
C PRO A 410 -5.53 22.92 -4.85
N PHE A 411 -5.72 24.23 -4.98
CA PHE A 411 -5.98 24.90 -6.27
C PHE A 411 -4.70 24.97 -7.10
N ASP A 412 -3.58 25.41 -6.50
CA ASP A 412 -2.27 25.43 -7.15
C ASP A 412 -1.86 24.00 -7.55
N LEU A 413 -2.04 23.02 -6.66
CA LEU A 413 -1.76 21.61 -6.96
C LEU A 413 -2.52 21.13 -8.20
N HIS A 414 -3.80 21.48 -8.31
CA HIS A 414 -4.62 21.07 -9.47
C HIS A 414 -4.21 21.78 -10.77
N ASP A 415 -3.86 23.06 -10.70
CA ASP A 415 -3.34 23.80 -11.85
C ASP A 415 -1.98 23.24 -12.29
N ARG A 416 -1.07 22.95 -11.36
CA ARG A 416 0.21 22.27 -11.61
C ARG A 416 0.00 20.92 -12.28
N TYR A 417 -0.97 20.12 -11.82
CA TYR A 417 -1.34 18.83 -12.43
C TYR A 417 -1.76 18.99 -13.89
N ARG A 418 -2.66 19.94 -14.19
CA ARG A 418 -3.10 20.21 -15.58
C ARG A 418 -1.92 20.58 -16.49
N ARG A 419 -1.07 21.50 -16.04
CA ARG A 419 0.14 21.92 -16.78
C ARG A 419 1.12 20.75 -16.97
N ALA A 420 1.30 19.93 -15.95
CA ALA A 420 2.14 18.73 -16.03
C ALA A 420 1.63 17.74 -17.09
N CYS A 421 0.33 17.46 -17.13
CA CYS A 421 -0.29 16.62 -18.15
C CYS A 421 -0.07 17.16 -19.57
N LEU A 422 -0.24 18.47 -19.79
CA LEU A 422 0.01 19.11 -21.09
C LEU A 422 1.46 18.92 -21.55
N LEU A 423 2.43 19.13 -20.67
CA LEU A 423 3.86 18.96 -20.99
C LEU A 423 4.19 17.50 -21.30
N LEU A 424 3.62 16.56 -20.58
CA LEU A 424 3.81 15.12 -20.80
C LEU A 424 3.06 14.62 -22.05
N GLY A 425 2.03 15.34 -22.52
CA GLY A 425 1.12 14.90 -23.58
C GLY A 425 0.18 13.80 -23.11
N TRP A 426 -0.13 13.80 -21.82
CA TRP A 426 -1.08 12.89 -21.20
C TRP A 426 -2.43 13.56 -21.00
N PRO A 427 -3.55 12.82 -21.09
CA PRO A 427 -4.88 13.36 -20.83
C PRO A 427 -5.00 13.79 -19.37
N VAL A 428 -5.71 14.91 -19.15
CA VAL A 428 -6.13 15.33 -17.83
C VAL A 428 -7.32 14.48 -17.43
N ALA A 429 -7.22 13.74 -16.32
CA ALA A 429 -8.35 13.01 -15.79
C ALA A 429 -9.27 14.01 -15.06
N GLU A 430 -10.49 14.21 -15.57
CA GLU A 430 -11.50 15.03 -14.91
C GLU A 430 -12.09 14.29 -13.71
N SER A 431 -12.17 14.96 -12.56
CA SER A 431 -12.98 14.50 -11.44
C SER A 431 -14.38 15.13 -11.54
N ARG A 432 -15.42 14.39 -11.16
CA ARG A 432 -16.78 14.98 -11.03
C ARG A 432 -16.89 16.03 -9.92
N ASP A 433 -15.88 16.15 -9.06
CA ASP A 433 -15.80 17.12 -7.95
C ASP A 433 -15.36 18.52 -8.38
N SER A 434 -15.44 18.88 -9.67
CA SER A 434 -15.18 20.24 -10.15
C SER A 434 -16.25 21.27 -9.73
N HIS A 435 -17.21 20.92 -8.90
CA HIS A 435 -18.01 21.88 -8.15
C HIS A 435 -17.27 22.30 -6.88
N VAL A 436 -16.20 23.07 -7.05
CA VAL A 436 -15.65 23.88 -5.97
C VAL A 436 -16.66 25.00 -5.67
N HIS A 437 -17.63 24.70 -4.81
CA HIS A 437 -18.30 25.76 -4.09
C HIS A 437 -17.27 26.38 -3.15
N SER A 438 -17.16 27.72 -3.21
CA SER A 438 -16.29 28.52 -2.34
C SER A 438 -16.36 28.01 -0.90
N PRO A 439 -15.25 27.62 -0.30
CA PRO A 439 -15.27 27.15 1.06
C PRO A 439 -15.24 28.35 2.01
N THR A 440 -16.33 28.57 2.72
CA THR A 440 -16.28 29.18 4.05
C THR A 440 -16.15 28.06 5.08
N VAL A 441 -15.01 27.37 5.08
CA VAL A 441 -14.63 26.51 6.20
C VAL A 441 -13.21 26.86 6.56
N PRO A 442 -12.92 27.23 7.81
CA PRO A 442 -11.57 27.52 8.26
C PRO A 442 -10.73 26.26 8.10
N VAL A 443 -9.56 26.41 7.49
CA VAL A 443 -8.51 25.36 7.44
C VAL A 443 -8.30 24.86 8.88
N ALA A 444 -8.66 23.62 9.14
CA ALA A 444 -8.43 22.98 10.42
C ALA A 444 -6.94 23.06 10.76
N ARG A 445 -6.64 23.62 11.90
CA ARG A 445 -5.28 23.80 12.42
C ARG A 445 -4.55 22.46 12.37
N ARG A 446 -3.28 22.51 11.96
CA ARG A 446 -2.29 21.43 12.04
C ARG A 446 -2.44 20.65 13.34
N MET A 447 -2.28 19.34 13.32
CA MET A 447 -2.14 18.54 14.53
C MET A 447 -1.14 19.26 15.47
N PRO A 448 -1.42 19.35 16.79
CA PRO A 448 -0.50 20.01 17.69
C PRO A 448 0.88 19.36 17.60
N ASN A 449 1.89 20.19 17.43
CA ASN A 449 3.28 19.79 17.53
C ASN A 449 3.46 18.89 18.75
N ILE A 450 4.26 17.83 18.56
CA ILE A 450 4.70 16.94 19.63
C ILE A 450 5.67 17.75 20.52
N GLU A 451 5.15 18.73 21.26
CA GLU A 451 5.89 19.45 22.28
C GLU A 451 5.28 19.15 23.65
N GLY A 452 6.14 18.71 24.55
CA GLY A 452 5.95 18.85 25.98
C GLY A 452 5.60 17.59 26.74
N VAL A 453 6.64 16.82 27.10
CA VAL A 453 6.76 16.33 28.47
C VAL A 453 8.15 16.72 28.96
N PRO A 454 8.30 17.53 30.01
CA PRO A 454 9.57 17.81 30.65
C PRO A 454 9.96 16.65 31.56
N GLY A 455 11.28 16.38 31.62
CA GLY A 455 11.97 15.67 32.71
C GLY A 455 11.92 14.16 32.73
#